data_a310877704254f53cfad3840d96df294
#
_entry.id   a310877704254f53cfad3840d96df294
#
_cell.length_a   1.000
_cell.length_b   1.000
_cell.length_c   1.000
_cell.angle_alpha   90.00
_cell.angle_beta   90.00
_cell.angle_gamma   90.00
#
_symmetry.space_group_name_H-M   'P 1'
#
loop_
_entity.id
_entity.type
_entity.pdbx_description
1 polymer ?
#
loop_
_entity_poly.entity_id
_entity_poly.type
_entity_poly.pdbx_seq_one_letter_code
_entity_poly.pdbx_strand_id
1 'polypeptide(L)'
;LVVQNVNRLKRLLVGVRPWALPFYVITLVIGFVAFSGRVRSLALVVLAVAALGELLIHSATNVINDVYDFYHGIDDPSVSSMRYHMAYDKDIGPSGARKVSLAMFLASIPLGVIVAVLGRPLAILLGLIGIAIGYFYTAPPLSLKYRGLGDVGVMAAGLLLSETGYYLASGSLSIKGLLVGVPISLLIDDVLLANNIRDISKDSSRGAKTVATMLGPKRASRLYFLFLALAYIVQAALAVTSFLSLYSLASLLSVPLAFKINEKLKHDSSWLGIDVMTANLAMTFGLLEVVGLVVSFL
;
A
#
# COMPACT_ATOMS: atom_id res chain seq x y z
N LEU A 1 16.03 -18.20 -10.51
CA LEU A 1 16.50 -19.62 -10.54
C LEU A 1 16.40 -20.33 -9.18
N VAL A 2 16.51 -19.64 -8.04
CA VAL A 2 16.51 -20.27 -6.69
C VAL A 2 15.12 -20.77 -6.26
N VAL A 3 14.03 -20.28 -6.83
CA VAL A 3 12.65 -20.61 -6.40
C VAL A 3 12.04 -21.80 -7.16
N GLN A 4 12.60 -22.22 -8.29
CA GLN A 4 12.03 -23.31 -9.10
C GLN A 4 12.10 -24.71 -8.44
N ASN A 5 13.02 -24.91 -7.47
CA ASN A 5 13.14 -26.17 -6.71
C ASN A 5 12.34 -26.18 -5.40
N VAL A 6 11.46 -25.22 -5.21
CA VAL A 6 10.70 -25.04 -3.96
C VAL A 6 9.26 -25.55 -4.14
N ASN A 7 8.69 -26.12 -3.08
CA ASN A 7 7.30 -26.58 -3.03
C ASN A 7 6.33 -25.50 -3.58
N ARG A 8 5.32 -25.95 -4.36
CA ARG A 8 4.29 -25.11 -4.98
C ARG A 8 3.66 -24.10 -4.00
N LEU A 9 3.37 -24.52 -2.77
CA LEU A 9 2.82 -23.65 -1.73
C LEU A 9 3.75 -22.48 -1.42
N LYS A 10 5.05 -22.72 -1.26
CA LYS A 10 6.02 -21.65 -1.00
C LYS A 10 6.14 -20.69 -2.18
N ARG A 11 6.04 -21.16 -3.42
CA ARG A 11 6.00 -20.32 -4.62
C ARG A 11 4.77 -19.41 -4.61
N LEU A 12 3.59 -19.93 -4.29
CA LEU A 12 2.36 -19.15 -4.15
C LEU A 12 2.50 -18.07 -3.05
N LEU A 13 3.04 -18.45 -1.88
CA LEU A 13 3.25 -17.51 -0.78
C LEU A 13 4.23 -16.38 -1.15
N VAL A 14 5.32 -16.68 -1.86
CA VAL A 14 6.23 -15.63 -2.33
C VAL A 14 5.57 -14.73 -3.39
N GLY A 15 4.76 -15.32 -4.27
CA GLY A 15 4.07 -14.58 -5.33
C GLY A 15 3.06 -13.54 -4.84
N VAL A 16 2.46 -13.72 -3.65
CA VAL A 16 1.56 -12.72 -3.06
C VAL A 16 2.28 -11.54 -2.39
N ARG A 17 3.62 -11.56 -2.36
CA ARG A 17 4.48 -10.49 -1.80
C ARG A 17 4.16 -10.18 -0.33
N PRO A 18 4.31 -11.13 0.60
CA PRO A 18 3.89 -10.98 2.00
C PRO A 18 4.59 -9.82 2.72
N TRP A 19 5.77 -9.39 2.27
CA TRP A 19 6.49 -8.24 2.82
C TRP A 19 5.82 -6.88 2.55
N ALA A 20 4.90 -6.81 1.57
CA ALA A 20 4.15 -5.59 1.26
C ALA A 20 2.83 -5.48 2.04
N LEU A 21 2.32 -6.60 2.57
CA LEU A 21 1.02 -6.67 3.25
C LEU A 21 0.93 -5.78 4.51
N PRO A 22 1.99 -5.66 5.36
CA PRO A 22 1.90 -4.88 6.58
C PRO A 22 1.57 -3.40 6.38
N PHE A 23 1.98 -2.78 5.26
CA PHE A 23 1.72 -1.36 4.99
C PHE A 23 0.23 -1.03 4.94
N TYR A 24 -0.55 -1.91 4.34
CA TYR A 24 -1.99 -1.68 4.15
C TYR A 24 -2.76 -2.00 5.43
N VAL A 25 -2.36 -3.05 6.15
CA VAL A 25 -2.93 -3.36 7.46
C VAL A 25 -2.67 -2.23 8.45
N ILE A 26 -1.47 -1.64 8.47
CA ILE A 26 -1.15 -0.54 9.38
C ILE A 26 -1.97 0.71 9.05
N THR A 27 -2.23 0.99 7.77
CA THR A 27 -3.08 2.11 7.35
C THR A 27 -4.52 1.93 7.82
N LEU A 28 -5.07 0.71 7.72
CA LEU A 28 -6.37 0.35 8.27
C LEU A 28 -6.42 0.54 9.80
N VAL A 29 -5.37 0.12 10.50
CA VAL A 29 -5.25 0.24 11.96
C VAL A 29 -5.13 1.70 12.38
N ILE A 30 -4.35 2.53 11.67
CA ILE A 30 -4.25 3.97 11.94
C ILE A 30 -5.65 4.61 11.92
N GLY A 31 -6.43 4.38 10.87
CA GLY A 31 -7.80 4.88 10.79
C GLY A 31 -8.65 4.40 11.97
N PHE A 32 -8.54 3.13 12.33
CA PHE A 32 -9.29 2.55 13.45
C PHE A 32 -8.94 3.19 14.80
N VAL A 33 -7.67 3.33 15.12
CA VAL A 33 -7.22 3.90 16.40
C VAL A 33 -7.30 5.43 16.44
N ALA A 34 -7.50 6.10 15.30
CA ALA A 34 -7.76 7.54 15.25
C ALA A 34 -9.15 7.92 15.77
N PHE A 35 -10.06 6.95 15.94
CA PHE A 35 -11.35 7.19 16.57
C PHE A 35 -11.19 7.30 18.08
N SER A 36 -11.44 8.49 18.63
CA SER A 36 -11.30 8.82 20.06
C SER A 36 -12.50 8.48 20.93
N GLY A 37 -13.55 7.87 20.35
CA GLY A 37 -14.74 7.48 21.09
C GLY A 37 -14.59 6.08 21.72
N ARG A 38 -15.61 5.68 22.50
CA ARG A 38 -15.63 4.36 23.14
C ARG A 38 -15.74 3.25 22.08
N VAL A 39 -14.68 2.47 21.91
CA VAL A 39 -14.67 1.30 21.02
C VAL A 39 -15.31 0.11 21.72
N ARG A 40 -16.32 -0.51 21.09
CA ARG A 40 -16.91 -1.74 21.59
C ARG A 40 -15.96 -2.92 21.32
N SER A 41 -15.95 -3.94 22.21
CA SER A 41 -15.12 -5.14 22.02
C SER A 41 -15.36 -5.85 20.68
N LEU A 42 -16.60 -5.83 20.18
CA LEU A 42 -16.93 -6.35 18.85
C LEU A 42 -16.20 -5.63 17.71
N ALA A 43 -15.86 -4.35 17.86
CA ALA A 43 -15.14 -3.61 16.82
C ALA A 43 -13.71 -4.16 16.58
N LEU A 44 -13.07 -4.75 17.59
CA LEU A 44 -11.77 -5.43 17.40
C LEU A 44 -11.91 -6.70 16.56
N VAL A 45 -13.00 -7.46 16.76
CA VAL A 45 -13.31 -8.63 15.91
C VAL A 45 -13.56 -8.19 14.47
N VAL A 46 -14.35 -7.12 14.30
CA VAL A 46 -14.63 -6.52 12.99
C VAL A 46 -13.34 -6.06 12.31
N LEU A 47 -12.43 -5.39 13.04
CA LEU A 47 -11.12 -5.00 12.54
C LEU A 47 -10.29 -6.19 12.07
N ALA A 48 -10.24 -7.27 12.88
CA ALA A 48 -9.47 -8.47 12.53
C ALA A 48 -10.00 -9.15 11.26
N VAL A 49 -11.33 -9.27 11.13
CA VAL A 49 -11.96 -9.83 9.91
C VAL A 49 -11.72 -8.94 8.70
N ALA A 50 -11.83 -7.61 8.86
CA ALA A 50 -11.55 -6.66 7.78
C ALA A 50 -10.07 -6.69 7.36
N ALA A 51 -9.14 -6.80 8.31
CA ALA A 51 -7.72 -6.94 8.02
C ALA A 51 -7.42 -8.22 7.22
N LEU A 52 -8.07 -9.34 7.52
CA LEU A 52 -7.96 -10.57 6.70
C LEU A 52 -8.50 -10.35 5.28
N GLY A 53 -9.61 -9.61 5.13
CA GLY A 53 -10.15 -9.22 3.83
C GLY A 53 -9.17 -8.37 3.03
N GLU A 54 -8.56 -7.39 3.68
CA GLU A 54 -7.54 -6.53 3.08
C GLU A 54 -6.29 -7.31 2.64
N LEU A 55 -5.80 -8.24 3.47
CA LEU A 55 -4.69 -9.12 3.10
C LEU A 55 -4.98 -9.90 1.82
N LEU A 56 -6.22 -10.37 1.63
CA LEU A 56 -6.64 -11.05 0.40
C LEU A 56 -6.71 -10.11 -0.78
N ILE A 57 -7.32 -8.93 -0.63
CA ILE A 57 -7.45 -7.91 -1.69
C ILE A 57 -6.05 -7.47 -2.15
N HIS A 58 -5.16 -7.15 -1.22
CA HIS A 58 -3.81 -6.70 -1.57
C HIS A 58 -2.97 -7.82 -2.21
N SER A 59 -3.07 -9.05 -1.69
CA SER A 59 -2.44 -10.23 -2.31
C SER A 59 -2.94 -10.45 -3.73
N ALA A 60 -4.26 -10.36 -3.95
CA ALA A 60 -4.87 -10.45 -5.27
C ALA A 60 -4.38 -9.36 -6.22
N THR A 61 -4.26 -8.12 -5.72
CA THR A 61 -3.73 -6.96 -6.45
C THR A 61 -2.28 -7.19 -6.89
N ASN A 62 -1.43 -7.74 -6.01
CA ASN A 62 -0.05 -8.06 -6.35
C ASN A 62 0.04 -9.12 -7.47
N VAL A 63 -0.79 -10.16 -7.38
CA VAL A 63 -0.79 -11.24 -8.37
C VAL A 63 -1.36 -10.77 -9.72
N ILE A 64 -2.44 -9.98 -9.73
CA ILE A 64 -2.99 -9.45 -10.98
C ILE A 64 -2.04 -8.43 -11.63
N ASN A 65 -1.28 -7.69 -10.83
CA ASN A 65 -0.22 -6.83 -11.33
C ASN A 65 0.85 -7.63 -12.08
N ASP A 66 1.32 -8.75 -11.52
CA ASP A 66 2.28 -9.64 -12.19
C ASP A 66 1.73 -10.17 -13.52
N VAL A 67 0.42 -10.47 -13.61
CA VAL A 67 -0.22 -10.95 -14.84
C VAL A 67 -0.20 -9.90 -15.94
N TYR A 68 -0.54 -8.64 -15.60
CA TYR A 68 -0.58 -7.58 -16.60
C TYR A 68 0.81 -7.04 -16.93
N ASP A 69 1.77 -7.04 -16.00
CA ASP A 69 3.18 -6.76 -16.27
C ASP A 69 3.76 -7.79 -17.27
N PHE A 70 3.36 -9.08 -17.14
CA PHE A 70 3.69 -10.11 -18.13
C PHE A 70 3.13 -9.78 -19.52
N TYR A 71 1.84 -9.45 -19.63
CA TYR A 71 1.22 -9.14 -20.92
C TYR A 71 1.76 -7.87 -21.59
N HIS A 72 2.21 -6.89 -20.79
CA HIS A 72 2.83 -5.67 -21.30
C HIS A 72 4.35 -5.79 -21.50
N GLY A 73 4.96 -6.94 -21.17
CA GLY A 73 6.40 -7.16 -21.32
C GLY A 73 7.26 -6.26 -20.41
N ILE A 74 6.67 -5.74 -19.32
CA ILE A 74 7.37 -4.83 -18.40
C ILE A 74 8.39 -5.57 -17.55
N ASP A 75 8.04 -6.77 -17.06
CA ASP A 75 8.93 -7.62 -16.30
C ASP A 75 9.43 -8.77 -17.19
N ASP A 76 10.75 -8.79 -17.42
CA ASP A 76 11.43 -9.85 -18.13
C ASP A 76 12.25 -10.68 -17.13
N PRO A 77 12.00 -11.99 -16.98
CA PRO A 77 12.72 -12.83 -16.04
C PRO A 77 14.21 -12.93 -16.35
N SER A 78 14.63 -12.71 -17.60
CA SER A 78 16.05 -12.69 -17.99
C SER A 78 16.81 -11.48 -17.48
N VAL A 79 16.09 -10.40 -17.14
CA VAL A 79 16.65 -9.13 -16.69
C VAL A 79 16.29 -8.83 -15.23
N SER A 80 15.10 -9.21 -14.76
CA SER A 80 14.70 -9.05 -13.36
C SER A 80 15.17 -10.23 -12.52
N SER A 81 16.43 -10.22 -12.16
CA SER A 81 17.15 -11.34 -11.55
C SER A 81 16.68 -11.77 -10.16
N MET A 82 15.72 -11.13 -9.53
CA MET A 82 15.53 -11.31 -8.09
C MET A 82 14.11 -11.47 -7.57
N ARG A 83 13.06 -11.34 -8.37
CA ARG A 83 11.70 -11.47 -7.87
C ARG A 83 10.97 -12.63 -8.57
N TYR A 84 10.39 -13.53 -7.76
CA TYR A 84 9.50 -14.55 -8.28
C TYR A 84 8.18 -13.91 -8.72
N HIS A 85 7.77 -14.16 -9.95
CA HIS A 85 6.51 -13.74 -10.53
C HIS A 85 5.69 -14.98 -10.91
N MET A 86 4.48 -15.04 -10.39
CA MET A 86 3.58 -16.18 -10.59
C MET A 86 3.21 -16.36 -12.06
N ALA A 87 3.13 -15.26 -12.83
CA ALA A 87 2.82 -15.31 -14.26
C ALA A 87 3.91 -15.95 -15.12
N TYR A 88 5.18 -15.95 -14.67
CA TYR A 88 6.29 -16.59 -15.35
C TYR A 88 6.58 -18.00 -14.84
N ASP A 89 5.84 -18.49 -13.87
CA ASP A 89 5.98 -19.86 -13.36
C ASP A 89 5.50 -20.87 -14.41
N LYS A 90 6.31 -21.89 -14.69
CA LYS A 90 6.04 -22.88 -15.73
C LYS A 90 4.78 -23.72 -15.46
N ASP A 91 4.47 -23.95 -14.18
CA ASP A 91 3.33 -24.77 -13.74
C ASP A 91 2.04 -23.97 -13.56
N ILE A 92 2.15 -22.65 -13.34
CA ILE A 92 1.03 -21.75 -13.06
C ILE A 92 0.68 -20.93 -14.29
N GLY A 93 1.67 -20.22 -14.83
CA GLY A 93 1.52 -19.34 -15.97
C GLY A 93 0.59 -18.14 -15.74
N PRO A 94 0.43 -17.25 -16.73
CA PRO A 94 -0.38 -16.05 -16.56
C PRO A 94 -1.88 -16.35 -16.34
N SER A 95 -2.41 -17.40 -17.00
CA SER A 95 -3.80 -17.83 -16.81
C SER A 95 -4.06 -18.37 -15.41
N GLY A 96 -3.13 -19.18 -14.86
CA GLY A 96 -3.21 -19.71 -13.51
C GLY A 96 -3.08 -18.59 -12.45
N ALA A 97 -2.13 -17.68 -12.62
CA ALA A 97 -1.94 -16.53 -11.76
C ALA A 97 -3.20 -15.63 -11.74
N ARG A 98 -3.82 -15.38 -12.91
CA ARG A 98 -5.09 -14.64 -12.99
C ARG A 98 -6.21 -15.34 -12.20
N LYS A 99 -6.34 -16.68 -12.31
CA LYS A 99 -7.35 -17.43 -11.55
C LYS A 99 -7.10 -17.34 -10.04
N VAL A 100 -5.85 -17.42 -9.60
CA VAL A 100 -5.47 -17.26 -8.18
C VAL A 100 -5.85 -15.86 -7.67
N SER A 101 -5.52 -14.81 -8.43
CA SER A 101 -5.90 -13.44 -8.06
C SER A 101 -7.43 -13.28 -7.95
N LEU A 102 -8.18 -13.73 -8.95
CA LEU A 102 -9.65 -13.63 -8.93
C LEU A 102 -10.26 -14.43 -7.77
N ALA A 103 -9.72 -15.61 -7.46
CA ALA A 103 -10.16 -16.40 -6.32
C ALA A 103 -9.94 -15.68 -4.98
N MET A 104 -8.81 -14.96 -4.83
CA MET A 104 -8.53 -14.18 -3.62
C MET A 104 -9.46 -12.96 -3.51
N PHE A 105 -9.73 -12.23 -4.60
CA PHE A 105 -10.73 -11.16 -4.61
C PHE A 105 -12.12 -11.69 -4.23
N LEU A 106 -12.54 -12.83 -4.80
CA LEU A 106 -13.83 -13.45 -4.46
C LEU A 106 -13.87 -13.93 -3.00
N ALA A 107 -12.76 -14.48 -2.49
CA ALA A 107 -12.67 -14.94 -1.09
C ALA A 107 -12.70 -13.78 -0.07
N SER A 108 -12.38 -12.56 -0.46
CA SER A 108 -12.51 -11.39 0.41
C SER A 108 -13.97 -10.94 0.61
N ILE A 109 -14.88 -11.24 -0.34
CA ILE A 109 -16.30 -10.82 -0.28
C ILE A 109 -17.03 -11.39 0.95
N PRO A 110 -16.98 -12.70 1.26
CA PRO A 110 -17.56 -13.25 2.47
C PRO A 110 -17.08 -12.57 3.75
N LEU A 111 -15.81 -12.17 3.82
CA LEU A 111 -15.28 -11.43 4.99
C LEU A 111 -15.94 -10.06 5.11
N GLY A 112 -16.13 -9.34 4.00
CA GLY A 112 -16.90 -8.08 3.97
C GLY A 112 -18.35 -8.29 4.42
N VAL A 113 -19.00 -9.39 4.00
CA VAL A 113 -20.36 -9.74 4.45
C VAL A 113 -20.39 -10.02 5.97
N ILE A 114 -19.42 -10.75 6.51
CA ILE A 114 -19.31 -10.97 7.96
C ILE A 114 -19.19 -9.63 8.69
N VAL A 115 -18.32 -8.74 8.24
CA VAL A 115 -18.16 -7.39 8.81
C VAL A 115 -19.46 -6.59 8.77
N ALA A 116 -20.23 -6.71 7.68
CA ALA A 116 -21.52 -6.04 7.54
C ALA A 116 -22.56 -6.56 8.52
N VAL A 117 -22.68 -7.89 8.66
CA VAL A 117 -23.59 -8.56 9.60
C VAL A 117 -23.22 -8.21 11.06
N LEU A 118 -21.94 -8.02 11.35
CA LEU A 118 -21.45 -7.56 12.65
C LEU A 118 -21.71 -6.06 12.92
N GLY A 119 -22.52 -5.38 12.10
CA GLY A 119 -22.99 -4.02 12.31
C GLY A 119 -22.18 -2.93 11.57
N ARG A 120 -21.45 -3.32 10.52
CA ARG A 120 -20.72 -2.39 9.66
C ARG A 120 -21.11 -2.56 8.19
N PRO A 121 -22.36 -2.26 7.80
CA PRO A 121 -22.89 -2.59 6.47
C PRO A 121 -22.13 -1.92 5.30
N LEU A 122 -21.61 -0.70 5.47
CA LEU A 122 -20.85 -0.02 4.42
C LEU A 122 -19.50 -0.68 4.13
N ALA A 123 -19.02 -1.62 4.97
CA ALA A 123 -17.80 -2.37 4.72
C ALA A 123 -17.85 -3.15 3.39
N ILE A 124 -19.04 -3.61 2.97
CA ILE A 124 -19.21 -4.26 1.65
C ILE A 124 -18.86 -3.26 0.54
N LEU A 125 -19.45 -2.05 0.59
CA LEU A 125 -19.20 -1.03 -0.43
C LEU A 125 -17.73 -0.61 -0.44
N LEU A 126 -17.14 -0.34 0.71
CA LEU A 126 -15.72 0.05 0.83
C LEU A 126 -14.80 -1.05 0.33
N GLY A 127 -15.09 -2.31 0.66
CA GLY A 127 -14.34 -3.47 0.16
C GLY A 127 -14.47 -3.65 -1.36
N LEU A 128 -15.67 -3.46 -1.93
CA LEU A 128 -15.86 -3.52 -3.39
C LEU A 128 -15.12 -2.39 -4.12
N ILE A 129 -15.08 -1.18 -3.54
CA ILE A 129 -14.26 -0.08 -4.07
C ILE A 129 -12.78 -0.45 -3.99
N GLY A 130 -12.30 -1.05 -2.88
CA GLY A 130 -10.94 -1.53 -2.72
C GLY A 130 -10.58 -2.60 -3.77
N ILE A 131 -11.46 -3.58 -4.00
CA ILE A 131 -11.30 -4.58 -5.07
C ILE A 131 -11.21 -3.90 -6.44
N ALA A 132 -12.09 -2.92 -6.72
CA ALA A 132 -12.07 -2.19 -7.99
C ALA A 132 -10.77 -1.41 -8.19
N ILE A 133 -10.28 -0.68 -7.18
CA ILE A 133 -8.99 0.01 -7.22
C ILE A 133 -7.86 -1.00 -7.47
N GLY A 134 -7.79 -2.10 -6.68
CA GLY A 134 -6.76 -3.11 -6.80
C GLY A 134 -6.75 -3.81 -8.15
N TYR A 135 -7.92 -4.19 -8.69
CA TYR A 135 -8.04 -4.83 -9.98
C TYR A 135 -7.70 -3.87 -11.13
N PHE A 136 -8.34 -2.70 -11.18
CA PHE A 136 -8.15 -1.72 -12.24
C PHE A 136 -6.84 -0.94 -12.15
N TYR A 137 -6.06 -1.14 -11.10
CA TYR A 137 -4.71 -0.60 -11.02
C TYR A 137 -3.88 -1.02 -12.24
N THR A 138 -3.98 -2.29 -12.65
CA THR A 138 -3.27 -2.84 -13.81
C THR A 138 -4.19 -3.39 -14.90
N ALA A 139 -5.39 -3.85 -14.54
CA ALA A 139 -6.34 -4.45 -15.49
C ALA A 139 -7.08 -3.40 -16.32
N PRO A 140 -7.43 -3.72 -17.61
CA PRO A 140 -8.32 -2.88 -18.40
C PRO A 140 -9.75 -2.84 -17.80
N PRO A 141 -10.53 -1.78 -18.05
CA PRO A 141 -10.25 -0.69 -19.00
C PRO A 141 -9.40 0.45 -18.43
N LEU A 142 -9.21 0.56 -17.10
CA LEU A 142 -8.54 1.73 -16.51
C LEU A 142 -7.02 1.62 -16.58
N SER A 143 -6.44 0.49 -16.17
CA SER A 143 -4.99 0.23 -16.23
C SER A 143 -4.15 1.41 -15.72
N LEU A 144 -4.49 1.92 -14.52
CA LEU A 144 -3.97 3.17 -13.95
C LEU A 144 -2.44 3.22 -13.98
N LYS A 145 -1.79 2.11 -13.62
CA LYS A 145 -0.34 1.98 -13.60
C LYS A 145 0.32 2.36 -14.93
N TYR A 146 -0.26 1.95 -16.06
CA TYR A 146 0.33 2.15 -17.37
C TYR A 146 -0.08 3.47 -18.04
N ARG A 147 -0.88 4.28 -17.35
CA ARG A 147 -1.36 5.59 -17.81
C ARG A 147 -0.81 6.76 -17.00
N GLY A 148 0.18 6.52 -16.13
CA GLY A 148 0.74 7.54 -15.26
C GLY A 148 -0.17 7.92 -14.08
N LEU A 149 -1.16 7.08 -13.76
CA LEU A 149 -2.11 7.29 -12.66
C LEU A 149 -1.87 6.30 -11.50
N GLY A 150 -0.71 5.63 -11.49
CA GLY A 150 -0.37 4.66 -10.44
C GLY A 150 -0.34 5.30 -9.06
N ASP A 151 0.30 6.44 -8.93
CA ASP A 151 0.40 7.22 -7.69
C ASP A 151 -1.01 7.63 -7.19
N VAL A 152 -1.89 8.08 -8.08
CA VAL A 152 -3.31 8.37 -7.73
C VAL A 152 -4.02 7.12 -7.20
N GLY A 153 -3.77 5.95 -7.80
CA GLY A 153 -4.34 4.67 -7.34
C GLY A 153 -3.85 4.29 -5.95
N VAL A 154 -2.55 4.44 -5.66
CA VAL A 154 -1.97 4.15 -4.34
C VAL A 154 -2.51 5.10 -3.28
N MET A 155 -2.54 6.41 -3.56
CA MET A 155 -3.14 7.41 -2.66
C MET A 155 -4.62 7.11 -2.37
N ALA A 156 -5.42 6.82 -3.41
CA ALA A 156 -6.83 6.48 -3.25
C ALA A 156 -7.03 5.22 -2.37
N ALA A 157 -6.21 4.19 -2.57
CA ALA A 157 -6.24 2.98 -1.75
C ALA A 157 -5.90 3.27 -0.28
N GLY A 158 -4.84 4.05 -0.02
CA GLY A 158 -4.43 4.40 1.33
C GLY A 158 -5.50 5.21 2.08
N LEU A 159 -6.07 6.22 1.42
CA LEU A 159 -7.16 7.03 2.00
C LEU A 159 -8.42 6.18 2.27
N LEU A 160 -8.79 5.31 1.33
CA LEU A 160 -9.92 4.39 1.50
C LEU A 160 -9.71 3.45 2.70
N LEU A 161 -8.50 2.92 2.88
CA LEU A 161 -8.17 2.03 3.99
C LEU A 161 -8.24 2.74 5.34
N SER A 162 -7.69 3.95 5.44
CA SER A 162 -7.76 4.75 6.66
C SER A 162 -9.22 5.09 7.01
N GLU A 163 -10.02 5.53 6.01
CA GLU A 163 -11.44 5.78 6.22
C GLU A 163 -12.19 4.50 6.61
N THR A 164 -11.87 3.36 5.98
CA THR A 164 -12.43 2.07 6.34
C THR A 164 -12.13 1.74 7.80
N GLY A 165 -10.88 1.88 8.24
CA GLY A 165 -10.49 1.69 9.64
C GLY A 165 -11.30 2.57 10.60
N TYR A 166 -11.39 3.86 10.30
CA TYR A 166 -12.18 4.81 11.10
C TYR A 166 -13.67 4.41 11.15
N TYR A 167 -14.25 4.04 10.01
CA TYR A 167 -15.63 3.54 9.94
C TYR A 167 -15.85 2.27 10.79
N LEU A 168 -14.91 1.34 10.76
CA LEU A 168 -15.01 0.11 11.58
C LEU A 168 -15.06 0.43 13.07
N ALA A 169 -14.33 1.42 13.54
CA ALA A 169 -14.35 1.86 14.94
C ALA A 169 -15.61 2.65 15.28
N SER A 170 -15.93 3.70 14.50
CA SER A 170 -16.97 4.67 14.79
C SER A 170 -18.38 4.24 14.38
N GLY A 171 -18.51 3.44 13.31
CA GLY A 171 -19.77 3.11 12.65
C GLY A 171 -20.26 4.16 11.64
N SER A 172 -19.51 5.24 11.40
CA SER A 172 -19.87 6.31 10.47
C SER A 172 -18.66 6.75 9.63
N LEU A 173 -18.88 7.15 8.39
CA LEU A 173 -17.86 7.76 7.54
C LEU A 173 -17.55 9.17 8.05
N SER A 174 -16.29 9.60 7.93
CA SER A 174 -15.84 10.89 8.42
C SER A 174 -14.64 11.41 7.62
N ILE A 175 -14.66 12.70 7.31
CA ILE A 175 -13.48 13.36 6.74
C ILE A 175 -12.22 13.16 7.62
N LYS A 176 -12.40 12.93 8.92
CA LYS A 176 -11.30 12.63 9.83
C LYS A 176 -10.61 11.33 9.43
N GLY A 177 -11.36 10.27 9.11
CA GLY A 177 -10.79 9.01 8.65
C GLY A 177 -9.95 9.13 7.38
N LEU A 178 -10.38 9.99 6.43
CA LEU A 178 -9.59 10.31 5.24
C LEU A 178 -8.32 11.09 5.61
N LEU A 179 -8.44 12.16 6.39
CA LEU A 179 -7.33 13.06 6.70
C LEU A 179 -6.21 12.39 7.48
N VAL A 180 -6.54 11.51 8.42
CA VAL A 180 -5.52 10.79 9.21
C VAL A 180 -4.75 9.76 8.39
N GLY A 181 -5.29 9.33 7.26
CA GLY A 181 -4.61 8.46 6.30
C GLY A 181 -3.63 9.18 5.37
N VAL A 182 -3.69 10.52 5.27
CA VAL A 182 -2.86 11.27 4.31
C VAL A 182 -1.36 11.06 4.56
N PRO A 183 -0.82 11.21 5.79
CA PRO A 183 0.62 11.10 6.03
C PRO A 183 1.19 9.74 5.62
N ILE A 184 0.55 8.66 6.08
CA ILE A 184 1.02 7.29 5.77
C ILE A 184 0.84 6.96 4.29
N SER A 185 -0.24 7.43 3.64
CA SER A 185 -0.47 7.21 2.21
C SER A 185 0.58 7.91 1.35
N LEU A 186 1.02 9.10 1.70
CA LEU A 186 2.14 9.79 1.04
C LEU A 186 3.44 9.00 1.14
N LEU A 187 3.75 8.43 2.30
CA LEU A 187 4.96 7.61 2.49
C LEU A 187 4.87 6.27 1.73
N ILE A 188 3.69 5.66 1.63
CA ILE A 188 3.49 4.45 0.82
C ILE A 188 3.64 4.77 -0.66
N ASP A 189 3.13 5.92 -1.10
CA ASP A 189 3.30 6.38 -2.48
C ASP A 189 4.76 6.71 -2.79
N ASP A 190 5.51 7.26 -1.84
CA ASP A 190 6.96 7.45 -1.98
C ASP A 190 7.73 6.13 -2.19
N VAL A 191 7.24 4.99 -1.67
CA VAL A 191 7.82 3.68 -1.99
C VAL A 191 7.65 3.36 -3.48
N LEU A 192 6.45 3.60 -4.03
CA LEU A 192 6.18 3.44 -5.46
C LEU A 192 7.01 4.40 -6.29
N LEU A 193 7.06 5.67 -5.90
CA LEU A 193 7.79 6.71 -6.61
C LEU A 193 9.31 6.43 -6.62
N ALA A 194 9.89 5.95 -5.52
CA ALA A 194 11.29 5.53 -5.45
C ALA A 194 11.60 4.37 -6.41
N ASN A 195 10.71 3.36 -6.49
CA ASN A 195 10.80 2.30 -7.47
C ASN A 195 10.78 2.85 -8.91
N ASN A 196 9.81 3.73 -9.20
CA ASN A 196 9.63 4.31 -10.53
C ASN A 196 10.82 5.19 -10.93
N ILE A 197 11.44 5.94 -9.99
CA ILE A 197 12.63 6.75 -10.26
C ILE A 197 13.83 5.86 -10.55
N ARG A 198 14.04 4.80 -9.78
CA ARG A 198 15.10 3.82 -10.03
C ARG A 198 14.99 3.21 -11.43
N ASP A 199 13.77 2.91 -11.84
CA ASP A 199 13.49 2.12 -13.04
C ASP A 199 13.17 2.98 -14.29
N ILE A 200 13.32 4.33 -14.25
CA ILE A 200 12.97 5.27 -15.35
C ILE A 200 13.50 4.79 -16.71
N SER A 201 14.78 4.40 -16.79
CA SER A 201 15.40 3.99 -18.07
C SER A 201 14.75 2.71 -18.60
N LYS A 202 14.49 1.74 -17.74
CA LYS A 202 13.81 0.48 -18.06
C LYS A 202 12.38 0.72 -18.51
N ASP A 203 11.63 1.52 -17.75
CA ASP A 203 10.23 1.83 -17.98
C ASP A 203 10.05 2.62 -19.29
N SER A 204 10.90 3.62 -19.52
CA SER A 204 10.90 4.42 -20.76
C SER A 204 11.17 3.56 -21.99
N SER A 205 12.13 2.63 -21.92
CA SER A 205 12.46 1.73 -23.04
C SER A 205 11.33 0.78 -23.41
N ARG A 206 10.39 0.53 -22.48
CA ARG A 206 9.22 -0.34 -22.63
C ARG A 206 7.91 0.43 -22.84
N GLY A 207 8.00 1.77 -22.94
CA GLY A 207 6.84 2.64 -23.16
C GLY A 207 5.91 2.75 -21.95
N ALA A 208 6.34 2.34 -20.76
CA ALA A 208 5.56 2.46 -19.54
C ALA A 208 5.48 3.94 -19.12
N LYS A 209 4.25 4.43 -18.93
CA LYS A 209 3.99 5.80 -18.45
C LYS A 209 3.83 5.76 -16.93
N THR A 210 4.88 6.12 -16.20
CA THR A 210 4.82 6.37 -14.76
C THR A 210 5.00 7.87 -14.49
N VAL A 211 4.65 8.36 -13.29
CA VAL A 211 4.92 9.76 -12.93
C VAL A 211 6.40 10.08 -13.08
N ALA A 212 7.28 9.15 -12.72
CA ALA A 212 8.73 9.33 -12.86
C ALA A 212 9.18 9.44 -14.32
N THR A 213 8.66 8.59 -15.24
CA THR A 213 8.99 8.70 -16.68
C THR A 213 8.45 9.98 -17.32
N MET A 214 7.29 10.46 -16.87
CA MET A 214 6.67 11.68 -17.38
C MET A 214 7.38 12.96 -16.90
N LEU A 215 7.82 13.00 -15.65
CA LEU A 215 8.49 14.16 -15.06
C LEU A 215 10.00 14.21 -15.34
N GLY A 216 10.59 13.05 -15.58
CA GLY A 216 12.04 12.87 -15.62
C GLY A 216 12.67 12.84 -14.22
N PRO A 217 13.94 12.36 -14.11
CA PRO A 217 14.55 12.01 -12.83
C PRO A 217 14.62 13.17 -11.83
N LYS A 218 14.99 14.37 -12.30
CA LYS A 218 15.14 15.54 -11.41
C LYS A 218 13.82 16.01 -10.79
N ARG A 219 12.73 16.05 -11.58
CA ARG A 219 11.42 16.50 -11.06
C ARG A 219 10.77 15.41 -10.23
N ALA A 220 10.90 14.16 -10.62
CA ALA A 220 10.40 13.01 -9.84
C ALA A 220 11.09 12.94 -8.46
N SER A 221 12.42 13.16 -8.39
CA SER A 221 13.13 13.24 -7.10
C SER A 221 12.64 14.41 -6.24
N ARG A 222 12.32 15.57 -6.82
CA ARG A 222 11.75 16.69 -6.06
C ARG A 222 10.35 16.34 -5.54
N LEU A 223 9.54 15.64 -6.33
CA LEU A 223 8.21 15.19 -5.91
C LEU A 223 8.29 14.22 -4.73
N TYR A 224 9.24 13.26 -4.77
CA TYR A 224 9.53 12.35 -3.67
C TYR A 224 9.83 13.11 -2.37
N PHE A 225 10.76 14.04 -2.38
CA PHE A 225 11.09 14.84 -1.18
C PHE A 225 9.95 15.74 -0.74
N LEU A 226 9.10 16.21 -1.69
CA LEU A 226 7.90 16.95 -1.36
C LEU A 226 6.89 16.07 -0.61
N PHE A 227 6.61 14.86 -1.09
CA PHE A 227 5.69 13.94 -0.42
C PHE A 227 6.20 13.52 0.94
N LEU A 228 7.50 13.21 1.04
CA LEU A 228 8.17 12.93 2.31
C LEU A 228 8.01 14.08 3.31
N ALA A 229 8.24 15.32 2.90
CA ALA A 229 8.07 16.49 3.76
C ALA A 229 6.59 16.73 4.12
N LEU A 230 5.68 16.62 3.14
CA LEU A 230 4.26 16.80 3.36
C LEU A 230 3.69 15.76 4.35
N ALA A 231 4.16 14.51 4.32
CA ALA A 231 3.75 13.50 5.28
C ALA A 231 3.98 13.96 6.73
N TYR A 232 5.17 14.48 7.03
CA TYR A 232 5.48 15.00 8.38
C TYR A 232 4.78 16.31 8.71
N ILE A 233 4.65 17.22 7.74
CA ILE A 233 3.94 18.50 7.93
C ILE A 233 2.46 18.25 8.23
N VAL A 234 1.81 17.40 7.45
CA VAL A 234 0.39 17.05 7.65
C VAL A 234 0.20 16.33 8.99
N GLN A 235 1.09 15.40 9.33
CA GLN A 235 1.05 14.73 10.64
C GLN A 235 1.12 15.72 11.80
N ALA A 236 2.07 16.66 11.76
CA ALA A 236 2.20 17.68 12.77
C ALA A 236 0.96 18.60 12.81
N ALA A 237 0.44 18.99 11.65
CA ALA A 237 -0.78 19.82 11.57
C ALA A 237 -2.00 19.11 12.17
N LEU A 238 -2.21 17.82 11.88
CA LEU A 238 -3.31 17.03 12.45
C LEU A 238 -3.22 16.92 13.98
N ALA A 239 -2.01 16.78 14.52
CA ALA A 239 -1.81 16.75 15.96
C ALA A 239 -2.03 18.12 16.62
N VAL A 240 -1.47 19.20 16.06
CA VAL A 240 -1.61 20.57 16.61
C VAL A 240 -3.05 21.09 16.53
N THR A 241 -3.78 20.73 15.47
CA THR A 241 -5.20 21.11 15.31
C THR A 241 -6.16 20.19 16.07
N SER A 242 -5.65 19.29 16.90
CA SER A 242 -6.43 18.34 17.71
C SER A 242 -7.31 17.37 16.89
N PHE A 243 -7.03 17.22 15.60
CA PHE A 243 -7.61 16.13 14.79
C PHE A 243 -7.09 14.76 15.26
N LEU A 244 -5.81 14.72 15.63
CA LEU A 244 -5.18 13.57 16.29
C LEU A 244 -4.69 13.97 17.69
N SER A 245 -4.48 12.98 18.55
CA SER A 245 -3.81 13.18 19.82
C SER A 245 -2.34 13.64 19.59
N LEU A 246 -1.81 14.50 20.47
CA LEU A 246 -0.40 14.91 20.43
C LEU A 246 0.57 13.71 20.51
N TYR A 247 0.15 12.60 21.12
CA TYR A 247 0.95 11.37 21.16
C TYR A 247 1.20 10.77 19.75
N SER A 248 0.37 11.11 18.75
CA SER A 248 0.60 10.71 17.35
C SER A 248 1.91 11.27 16.78
N LEU A 249 2.45 12.35 17.38
CA LEU A 249 3.77 12.89 17.04
C LEU A 249 4.93 11.92 17.34
N ALA A 250 4.68 10.80 18.03
CA ALA A 250 5.67 9.72 18.13
C ALA A 250 6.16 9.25 16.75
N SER A 251 5.33 9.36 15.70
CA SER A 251 5.73 9.10 14.31
C SER A 251 6.93 9.94 13.84
N LEU A 252 7.12 11.14 14.39
CA LEU A 252 8.29 12.00 14.08
C LEU A 252 9.64 11.38 14.51
N LEU A 253 9.64 10.39 15.40
CA LEU A 253 10.83 9.62 15.74
C LEU A 253 11.39 8.82 14.55
N SER A 254 10.62 8.68 13.46
CA SER A 254 11.09 8.10 12.18
C SER A 254 11.93 9.07 11.33
N VAL A 255 11.95 10.37 11.63
CA VAL A 255 12.69 11.41 10.87
C VAL A 255 14.16 11.06 10.62
N PRO A 256 14.92 10.45 11.57
CA PRO A 256 16.30 10.04 11.30
C PRO A 256 16.43 9.06 10.11
N LEU A 257 15.41 8.25 9.82
CA LEU A 257 15.41 7.36 8.64
C LEU A 257 15.30 8.17 7.34
N ALA A 258 14.50 9.25 7.34
CA ALA A 258 14.39 10.17 6.19
C ALA A 258 15.74 10.86 5.91
N PHE A 259 16.46 11.27 6.95
CA PHE A 259 17.82 11.81 6.80
C PHE A 259 18.80 10.79 6.22
N LYS A 260 18.73 9.51 6.65
CA LYS A 260 19.58 8.44 6.08
C LYS A 260 19.32 8.23 4.58
N ILE A 261 18.06 8.34 4.13
CA ILE A 261 17.72 8.27 2.71
C ILE A 261 18.37 9.43 1.96
N ASN A 262 18.22 10.65 2.47
CA ASN A 262 18.81 11.84 1.86
C ASN A 262 20.34 11.76 1.79
N GLU A 263 21.02 11.32 2.87
CA GLU A 263 22.46 11.12 2.87
C GLU A 263 22.90 10.08 1.86
N LYS A 264 22.20 8.93 1.76
CA LYS A 264 22.51 7.93 0.74
C LYS A 264 22.41 8.52 -0.66
N LEU A 265 21.36 9.30 -0.97
CA LEU A 265 21.17 9.90 -2.29
C LEU A 265 22.19 11.01 -2.64
N LYS A 266 22.83 11.65 -1.64
CA LYS A 266 23.95 12.56 -1.87
C LYS A 266 25.20 11.83 -2.36
N HIS A 267 25.43 10.60 -1.91
CA HIS A 267 26.59 9.79 -2.24
C HIS A 267 26.35 8.87 -3.45
N ASP A 268 25.13 8.41 -3.63
CA ASP A 268 24.73 7.50 -4.71
C ASP A 268 23.35 7.90 -5.27
N SER A 269 23.36 8.51 -6.43
CA SER A 269 22.15 8.96 -7.12
C SER A 269 21.41 7.84 -7.87
N SER A 270 21.80 6.58 -7.71
CA SER A 270 21.24 5.43 -8.45
C SER A 270 19.80 5.05 -8.03
N TRP A 271 19.33 5.53 -6.87
CA TRP A 271 18.07 5.13 -6.25
C TRP A 271 17.98 3.64 -5.86
N LEU A 272 19.05 2.88 -6.00
CA LEU A 272 19.08 1.47 -5.67
C LEU A 272 18.84 1.25 -4.16
N GLY A 273 17.78 0.50 -3.83
CA GLY A 273 17.39 0.20 -2.45
C GLY A 273 16.73 1.36 -1.69
N ILE A 274 16.49 2.50 -2.33
CA ILE A 274 15.75 3.62 -1.71
C ILE A 274 14.30 3.22 -1.44
N ASP A 275 13.70 2.45 -2.33
CA ASP A 275 12.38 1.84 -2.14
C ASP A 275 12.28 1.03 -0.84
N VAL A 276 13.28 0.22 -0.54
CA VAL A 276 13.34 -0.56 0.71
C VAL A 276 13.54 0.34 1.93
N MET A 277 14.41 1.35 1.83
CA MET A 277 14.60 2.31 2.92
C MET A 277 13.34 3.13 3.18
N THR A 278 12.62 3.56 2.13
CA THR A 278 11.35 4.28 2.23
C THR A 278 10.27 3.37 2.83
N ALA A 279 10.24 2.09 2.44
CA ALA A 279 9.34 1.12 3.02
C ALA A 279 9.57 0.96 4.54
N ASN A 280 10.82 0.84 4.97
CA ASN A 280 11.16 0.77 6.39
C ASN A 280 10.78 2.06 7.14
N LEU A 281 10.95 3.22 6.51
CA LEU A 281 10.53 4.51 7.05
C LEU A 281 9.01 4.54 7.23
N ALA A 282 8.23 4.19 6.20
CA ALA A 282 6.77 4.18 6.24
C ALA A 282 6.25 3.23 7.33
N MET A 283 6.84 2.02 7.46
CA MET A 283 6.49 1.07 8.52
C MET A 283 6.79 1.62 9.91
N THR A 284 7.97 2.20 10.10
CA THR A 284 8.37 2.78 11.39
C THR A 284 7.45 3.94 11.75
N PHE A 285 7.18 4.84 10.80
CA PHE A 285 6.24 5.95 10.96
C PHE A 285 4.86 5.44 11.40
N GLY A 286 4.27 4.50 10.64
CA GLY A 286 2.93 3.99 10.93
C GLY A 286 2.84 3.25 12.27
N LEU A 287 3.85 2.43 12.62
CA LEU A 287 3.89 1.73 13.91
C LEU A 287 3.96 2.72 15.08
N LEU A 288 4.82 3.74 14.97
CA LEU A 288 4.96 4.78 16.01
C LEU A 288 3.68 5.62 16.13
N GLU A 289 3.01 5.92 15.03
CA GLU A 289 1.72 6.61 15.04
C GLU A 289 0.66 5.77 15.76
N VAL A 290 0.52 4.48 15.42
CA VAL A 290 -0.41 3.56 16.10
C VAL A 290 -0.12 3.50 17.59
N VAL A 291 1.15 3.33 17.98
CA VAL A 291 1.55 3.32 19.40
C VAL A 291 1.16 4.63 20.09
N GLY A 292 1.49 5.77 19.48
CA GLY A 292 1.12 7.08 20.03
C GLY A 292 -0.38 7.24 20.21
N LEU A 293 -1.18 6.86 19.20
CA LEU A 293 -2.64 6.93 19.29
C LEU A 293 -3.20 5.98 20.36
N VAL A 294 -2.69 4.76 20.47
CA VAL A 294 -3.12 3.81 21.51
C VAL A 294 -2.77 4.33 22.91
N VAL A 295 -1.56 4.88 23.12
CA VAL A 295 -1.17 5.48 24.41
C VAL A 295 -2.10 6.63 24.80
N SER A 296 -2.69 7.33 23.85
CA SER A 296 -3.64 8.43 24.16
C SER A 296 -4.94 7.97 24.80
N PHE A 297 -5.23 6.66 24.83
CA PHE A 297 -6.40 6.09 25.50
C PHE A 297 -6.11 5.59 26.92
N LEU A 298 -4.83 5.53 27.32
CA LEU A 298 -4.39 5.16 28.67
C LEU A 298 -4.35 6.35 29.60
#